data_adc6c26c3a1c0c0233b1c4b7390beb82
#
_entry.id   adc6c26c3a1c0c0233b1c4b7390beb82
#
_cell.length_a   1.000
_cell.length_b   1.000
_cell.length_c   1.000
_cell.angle_alpha   90.00
_cell.angle_beta   90.00
_cell.angle_gamma   90.00
#
_symmetry.space_group_name_H-M   'P 1'
#
loop_
_entity.id
_entity.type
_entity.pdbx_description
1 polymer ?
#
loop_
_entity_poly.entity_id
_entity_poly.type
_entity_poly.pdbx_seq_one_letter_code
_entity_poly.pdbx_strand_id
1 'polypeptide(L)' 'MKEKGITLIALVITIIVLIILAGVTIATLV' A
#
# COMPACT_ATOMS: atom_id res chain seq x y z
N MET A 1 -15.33 -15.93 2.29
CA MET A 1 -15.13 -15.93 1.23
C MET A 1 -14.95 -14.69 0.53
N LYS A 2 -15.92 -14.07 0.12
CA LYS A 2 -15.73 -12.85 -0.59
C LYS A 2 -15.20 -11.74 0.30
N GLU A 3 -15.74 -11.65 1.51
CA GLU A 3 -15.30 -10.61 2.42
C GLU A 3 -13.84 -10.77 2.81
N LYS A 4 -13.41 -12.00 3.01
CA LYS A 4 -12.02 -12.24 3.36
C LYS A 4 -11.10 -11.87 2.21
N GLY A 5 -11.51 -12.18 0.99
CA GLY A 5 -10.71 -11.81 -0.17
C GLY A 5 -10.60 -10.31 -0.32
N ILE A 6 -11.71 -9.62 -0.09
CA ILE A 6 -11.74 -8.17 -0.23
C ILE A 6 -10.87 -7.52 0.84
N THR A 7 -10.93 -8.01 2.07
CA THR A 7 -10.13 -7.43 3.13
C THR A 7 -8.65 -7.69 2.91
N LEU A 8 -8.31 -8.86 2.39
CA LEU A 8 -6.92 -9.16 2.10
C LEU A 8 -6.40 -8.26 1.00
N ILE A 9 -7.19 -8.06 -0.03
CA ILE A 9 -6.82 -7.18 -1.13
C ILE A 9 -6.64 -5.76 -0.62
N ALA A 10 -7.55 -5.29 0.20
CA ALA A 10 -7.46 -3.96 0.76
C ALA A 10 -6.19 -3.79 1.57
N LEU A 11 -5.84 -4.80 2.36
CA LEU A 11 -4.63 -4.75 3.17
C LEU A 11 -3.40 -4.65 2.28
N VAL A 12 -3.33 -5.49 1.27
CA VAL A 12 -2.17 -5.51 0.37
C VAL A 12 -2.04 -4.18 -0.37
N ILE A 13 -3.15 -3.66 -0.86
CA ILE A 13 -3.13 -2.41 -1.60
C ILE A 13 -2.66 -1.26 -0.71
N THR A 14 -3.13 -1.22 0.52
CA THR A 14 -2.73 -0.14 1.41
C THR A 14 -1.25 -0.22 1.74
N ILE A 15 -0.72 -1.41 1.90
CA ILE A 15 0.70 -1.56 2.15
C ILE A 15 1.51 -1.10 0.95
N ILE A 16 1.10 -1.48 -0.24
CA ILE A 16 1.80 -1.10 -1.45
C ILE A 16 1.80 0.42 -1.62
N VAL A 17 0.64 1.03 -1.43
CA VAL A 17 0.53 2.48 -1.55
C VAL A 17 1.41 3.17 -0.52
N LEU A 18 1.43 2.64 0.68
CA LEU A 18 2.24 3.22 1.75
C LEU A 18 3.72 3.18 1.38
N ILE A 19 4.17 2.07 0.84
CA ILE A 19 5.56 1.92 0.45
C ILE A 19 5.91 2.88 -0.68
N ILE A 20 5.01 3.02 -1.64
CA ILE A 20 5.23 3.93 -2.77
C ILE A 20 5.32 5.37 -2.28
N LEU A 21 4.42 5.76 -1.40
CA LEU A 21 4.44 7.13 -0.88
C LEU A 21 5.71 7.40 -0.09
N ALA A 22 6.15 6.43 0.69
CA ALA A 22 7.38 6.58 1.46
C ALA A 22 8.57 6.72 0.52
N GLY A 23 8.59 5.93 -0.55
CA GLY A 23 9.67 6.01 -1.51
C GLY A 23 9.73 7.35 -2.21
N VAL A 24 8.58 7.88 -2.58
CA VAL A 24 8.51 9.19 -3.24
C VAL A 24 9.01 10.28 -2.29
N THR A 25 8.62 10.20 -1.04
CA THR A 25 9.04 11.19 -0.06
C THR A 25 10.55 11.20 0.09
N ILE A 26 11.16 10.03 0.13
CA ILE A 26 12.60 9.92 0.26
C ILE A 26 13.28 10.46 -1.00
N ALA A 27 12.75 10.12 -2.16
CA ALA A 27 13.32 10.58 -3.42
C ALA A 27 13.23 12.10 -3.54
N THR A 28 12.16 12.68 -3.03
CA THR A 28 12.00 14.12 -3.09
C THR A 28 13.01 14.84 -2.21
N LEU A 29 13.33 14.25 -1.07
CA LEU A 29 14.32 14.84 -0.17
C LEU A 29 15.71 14.81 -0.75
N VAL A 30 15.99 13.79 -1.55
CA VAL A 30 17.29 13.70 -2.20
C VAL A 30 17.39 14.69 -3.34
#